data_6c6ca1bc1ad8463c4c24deb60eb41043
#
_entry.id   6c6ca1bc1ad8463c4c24deb60eb41043
#
_cell.length_a   1.000
_cell.length_b   1.000
_cell.length_c   1.000
_cell.angle_alpha   90.00
_cell.angle_beta   90.00
_cell.angle_gamma   90.00
#
_symmetry.space_group_name_H-M   'P 1'
#
loop_
_entity.id
_entity.type
_entity.pdbx_description
1 polymer ?
#
loop_
_entity_poly.entity_id
_entity_poly.type
_entity_poly.pdbx_seq_one_letter_code
_entity_poly.pdbx_strand_id
1 'polypeptide(L)'
;MTSVCRSGQSIWRAAARGRRAGVAWPAACWIGVGLFALVSDAATKAWALSALRDGHQIAVPGGIVRLQLVANHGAGFGIGAGDESVVAVVSLALIIALGVWAARASTVAERLGGWLAVGGGLGNLVDRVVRPLGGLHGAVTDWIHVSFYRPTFNLADLWLRGGLLIAVVGWLWSRRRRQAPVPPAGDAG
;
A
#
# COMPACT_ATOMS: atom_id res chain seq x y z
N MET A 1 56.97 27.10 -3.29
CA MET A 1 55.74 27.38 -4.05
C MET A 1 54.90 26.09 -4.20
N THR A 2 54.31 25.54 -3.13
CA THR A 2 53.51 24.28 -3.18
C THR A 2 52.43 24.20 -2.10
N SER A 3 51.70 25.27 -1.79
CA SER A 3 50.67 25.22 -0.74
C SER A 3 49.24 25.66 -1.15
N VAL A 4 48.99 25.95 -2.42
CA VAL A 4 47.68 26.51 -2.86
C VAL A 4 46.69 25.46 -3.41
N CYS A 5 47.10 24.21 -3.63
CA CYS A 5 46.27 23.23 -4.32
C CYS A 5 45.45 22.31 -3.42
N ARG A 6 45.46 22.42 -2.08
CA ARG A 6 44.71 21.54 -1.16
C ARG A 6 43.34 22.08 -0.70
N SER A 7 43.10 23.37 -0.84
CA SER A 7 41.84 23.98 -0.34
C SER A 7 40.62 23.79 -1.26
N GLY A 8 40.84 23.59 -2.56
CA GLY A 8 39.74 23.42 -3.53
C GLY A 8 38.97 22.10 -3.40
N GLN A 9 39.62 21.01 -3.04
CA GLN A 9 38.97 19.69 -2.97
C GLN A 9 38.06 19.52 -1.74
N SER A 10 38.28 20.28 -0.67
CA SER A 10 37.44 20.19 0.54
C SER A 10 36.09 20.86 0.35
N ILE A 11 36.01 21.91 -0.44
CA ILE A 11 34.77 22.67 -0.73
C ILE A 11 33.82 21.83 -1.59
N TRP A 12 34.34 21.13 -2.60
CA TRP A 12 33.54 20.25 -3.46
C TRP A 12 33.03 19.00 -2.73
N ARG A 13 33.77 18.46 -1.77
CA ARG A 13 33.33 17.34 -0.93
C ARG A 13 32.27 17.76 0.09
N ALA A 14 32.21 19.03 0.50
CA ALA A 14 31.16 19.56 1.37
C ALA A 14 29.85 19.82 0.60
N ALA A 15 29.94 20.34 -0.64
CA ALA A 15 28.80 20.57 -1.48
C ALA A 15 28.08 19.25 -1.93
N ALA A 16 28.85 18.18 -2.13
CA ALA A 16 28.30 16.86 -2.46
C ALA A 16 27.56 16.19 -1.29
N ARG A 17 27.69 16.68 -0.06
CA ARG A 17 26.99 16.20 1.14
C ARG A 17 25.71 16.96 1.46
N GLY A 18 25.26 17.84 0.62
CA GLY A 18 23.93 18.42 0.65
C GLY A 18 22.87 17.37 0.30
N ARG A 19 22.83 16.25 1.04
CA ARG A 19 21.65 15.41 1.08
C ARG A 19 20.52 16.33 1.53
N ARG A 20 19.57 16.59 0.64
CA ARG A 20 18.30 17.19 1.02
C ARG A 20 17.83 16.38 2.22
N ALA A 21 17.87 16.99 3.40
CA ALA A 21 17.19 16.48 4.58
C ALA A 21 15.71 16.47 4.21
N GLY A 22 15.26 15.41 3.54
CA GLY A 22 13.86 15.14 3.37
C GLY A 22 13.28 15.07 4.77
N VAL A 23 12.17 15.74 5.02
CA VAL A 23 11.48 15.72 6.30
C VAL A 23 11.36 14.25 6.71
N ALA A 24 12.14 13.85 7.69
CA ALA A 24 12.11 12.49 8.22
C ALA A 24 10.87 12.39 9.12
N TRP A 25 9.74 12.02 8.53
CA TRP A 25 8.53 11.74 9.27
C TRP A 25 8.80 10.64 10.29
N PRO A 26 8.41 10.80 11.56
CA PRO A 26 8.60 9.76 12.58
C PRO A 26 7.88 8.47 12.18
N ALA A 27 8.42 7.33 12.61
CA ALA A 27 7.85 6.01 12.30
C ALA A 27 6.36 5.91 12.69
N ALA A 28 5.95 6.60 13.76
CA ALA A 28 4.57 6.67 14.21
C ALA A 28 3.60 7.22 13.13
N CYS A 29 4.02 8.17 12.31
CA CYS A 29 3.18 8.71 11.23
C CYS A 29 2.89 7.64 10.17
N TRP A 30 3.86 6.83 9.83
CA TRP A 30 3.70 5.76 8.84
C TRP A 30 2.84 4.61 9.36
N ILE A 31 3.03 4.22 10.62
CA ILE A 31 2.14 3.28 11.31
C ILE A 31 0.72 3.84 11.34
N GLY A 32 0.54 5.15 11.59
CA GLY A 32 -0.75 5.83 11.54
C GLY A 32 -1.45 5.70 10.17
N VAL A 33 -0.69 5.77 9.08
CA VAL A 33 -1.24 5.55 7.72
C VAL A 33 -1.76 4.12 7.56
N GLY A 34 -1.01 3.12 8.00
CA GLY A 34 -1.45 1.72 7.96
C GLY A 34 -2.67 1.47 8.83
N LEU A 35 -2.69 2.03 10.05
CA LEU A 35 -3.84 1.95 10.96
C LEU A 35 -5.08 2.65 10.37
N PHE A 36 -4.93 3.79 9.72
CA PHE A 36 -6.04 4.44 9.02
C PHE A 36 -6.65 3.54 7.96
N ALA A 37 -5.83 2.90 7.13
CA ALA A 37 -6.32 1.97 6.11
C ALA A 37 -7.06 0.77 6.74
N LEU A 38 -6.49 0.17 7.78
CA LEU A 38 -7.09 -0.95 8.51
C LEU A 38 -8.43 -0.56 9.17
N VAL A 39 -8.46 0.54 9.91
CA VAL A 39 -9.65 0.97 10.67
C VAL A 39 -10.76 1.41 9.72
N SER A 40 -10.44 2.13 8.64
CA SER A 40 -11.43 2.54 7.64
C SER A 40 -12.07 1.34 6.93
N ASP A 41 -11.28 0.30 6.61
CA ASP A 41 -11.80 -0.96 6.07
C ASP A 41 -12.70 -1.67 7.07
N ALA A 42 -12.26 -1.84 8.31
CA ALA A 42 -13.05 -2.48 9.36
C ALA A 42 -14.38 -1.75 9.61
N ALA A 43 -14.37 -0.42 9.64
CA ALA A 43 -15.56 0.41 9.82
C ALA A 43 -16.55 0.24 8.66
N THR A 44 -16.07 0.27 7.41
CA THR A 44 -16.93 0.11 6.23
C THR A 44 -17.48 -1.31 6.09
N LYS A 45 -16.71 -2.33 6.44
CA LYS A 45 -17.20 -3.72 6.51
C LYS A 45 -18.26 -3.91 7.60
N ALA A 46 -18.06 -3.31 8.79
CA ALA A 46 -19.06 -3.34 9.85
C ALA A 46 -20.38 -2.68 9.41
N TRP A 47 -20.30 -1.53 8.74
CA TRP A 47 -21.44 -0.88 8.14
C TRP A 47 -22.11 -1.78 7.08
N ALA A 48 -21.36 -2.34 6.14
CA ALA A 48 -21.89 -3.19 5.09
C ALA A 48 -22.62 -4.42 5.64
N LEU A 49 -22.05 -5.05 6.68
CA LEU A 49 -22.67 -6.19 7.37
C LEU A 49 -24.00 -5.83 8.05
N SER A 50 -24.17 -4.59 8.48
CA SER A 50 -25.45 -4.14 9.07
C SER A 50 -26.46 -3.70 8.01
N ALA A 51 -26.00 -2.95 7.00
CA ALA A 51 -26.85 -2.30 6.01
C ALA A 51 -27.29 -3.23 4.86
N LEU A 52 -26.45 -4.24 4.52
CA LEU A 52 -26.63 -5.12 3.37
C LEU A 52 -26.96 -6.57 3.76
N ARG A 53 -27.40 -6.80 5.02
CA ARG A 53 -27.78 -8.14 5.48
C ARG A 53 -29.02 -8.65 4.73
N ASP A 54 -29.27 -9.94 4.80
CA ASP A 54 -30.47 -10.61 4.25
C ASP A 54 -30.65 -10.42 2.72
N GLY A 55 -29.52 -10.24 2.00
CA GLY A 55 -29.52 -10.05 0.55
C GLY A 55 -29.92 -8.64 0.10
N HIS A 56 -30.02 -7.69 1.05
CA HIS A 56 -30.28 -6.29 0.71
C HIS A 56 -29.18 -5.73 -0.18
N GLN A 57 -29.57 -5.05 -1.24
CA GLN A 57 -28.65 -4.42 -2.20
C GLN A 57 -29.01 -2.95 -2.37
N ILE A 58 -27.99 -2.09 -2.47
CA ILE A 58 -28.17 -0.67 -2.71
C ILE A 58 -27.54 -0.34 -4.07
N ALA A 59 -28.39 0.05 -5.03
CA ALA A 59 -27.93 0.56 -6.31
C ALA A 59 -27.57 2.04 -6.17
N VAL A 60 -26.33 2.39 -6.51
CA VAL A 60 -25.88 3.79 -6.54
C VAL A 60 -26.45 4.44 -7.81
N PRO A 61 -26.97 5.69 -7.76
CA PRO A 61 -27.43 6.41 -8.93
C PRO A 61 -26.40 6.39 -10.08
N GLY A 62 -26.86 6.10 -11.29
CA GLY A 62 -25.99 5.90 -12.46
C GLY A 62 -25.75 4.42 -12.81
N GLY A 63 -26.18 3.45 -11.97
CA GLY A 63 -26.19 2.02 -12.29
C GLY A 63 -24.84 1.32 -12.40
N ILE A 64 -23.74 2.06 -12.23
CA ILE A 64 -22.37 1.53 -12.35
C ILE A 64 -21.95 0.78 -11.08
N VAL A 65 -22.32 1.28 -9.91
CA VAL A 65 -21.94 0.71 -8.60
C VAL A 65 -23.17 0.13 -7.92
N ARG A 66 -23.00 -1.08 -7.38
CA ARG A 66 -23.98 -1.75 -6.52
C ARG A 66 -23.29 -2.19 -5.24
N LEU A 67 -23.92 -1.95 -4.11
CA LEU A 67 -23.45 -2.41 -2.82
C LEU A 67 -24.22 -3.68 -2.47
N GLN A 68 -23.48 -4.77 -2.23
CA GLN A 68 -24.03 -6.10 -1.93
C GLN A 68 -23.00 -6.92 -1.14
N LEU A 69 -23.44 -7.76 -0.21
CA LEU A 69 -22.53 -8.62 0.55
C LEU A 69 -22.13 -9.85 -0.26
N VAL A 70 -20.83 -10.12 -0.30
CA VAL A 70 -20.24 -11.34 -0.86
C VAL A 70 -19.19 -11.87 0.10
N ALA A 71 -19.29 -13.16 0.45
CA ALA A 71 -18.25 -13.87 1.20
C ALA A 71 -17.18 -14.38 0.22
N ASN A 72 -15.96 -13.83 0.30
CA ASN A 72 -14.85 -14.21 -0.57
C ASN A 72 -13.93 -15.20 0.16
N HIS A 73 -13.95 -16.45 -0.26
CA HIS A 73 -13.14 -17.54 0.30
C HIS A 73 -11.73 -17.63 -0.33
N GLY A 74 -11.50 -17.02 -1.51
CA GLY A 74 -10.22 -17.03 -2.20
C GLY A 74 -9.38 -15.76 -1.97
N ALA A 75 -8.23 -15.70 -2.63
CA ALA A 75 -7.51 -14.46 -2.86
C ALA A 75 -8.20 -13.66 -3.98
N GLY A 76 -7.57 -12.57 -4.45
CA GLY A 76 -8.11 -11.80 -5.56
C GLY A 76 -8.52 -12.71 -6.73
N PHE A 77 -9.71 -12.48 -7.31
CA PHE A 77 -10.32 -13.31 -8.37
C PHE A 77 -10.70 -14.75 -7.94
N GLY A 78 -10.79 -15.03 -6.64
CA GLY A 78 -11.16 -16.37 -6.13
C GLY A 78 -10.04 -17.41 -6.21
N ILE A 79 -8.80 -16.98 -6.45
CA ILE A 79 -7.65 -17.88 -6.46
C ILE A 79 -7.46 -18.48 -5.05
N GLY A 80 -7.29 -19.82 -4.97
CA GLY A 80 -7.09 -20.53 -3.70
C GLY A 80 -8.39 -20.70 -2.88
N ALA A 81 -9.57 -20.56 -3.48
CA ALA A 81 -10.82 -20.93 -2.82
C ALA A 81 -10.81 -22.43 -2.48
N GLY A 82 -11.06 -22.75 -1.21
CA GLY A 82 -10.92 -24.10 -0.67
C GLY A 82 -9.64 -24.34 0.14
N ASP A 83 -8.65 -23.45 0.01
CA ASP A 83 -7.39 -23.47 0.79
C ASP A 83 -7.20 -22.13 1.52
N GLU A 84 -8.24 -21.64 2.21
CA GLU A 84 -8.27 -20.31 2.85
C GLU A 84 -7.12 -20.10 3.83
N SER A 85 -6.70 -21.15 4.54
CA SER A 85 -5.56 -21.07 5.47
C SER A 85 -4.23 -20.84 4.75
N VAL A 86 -4.03 -21.47 3.60
CA VAL A 86 -2.84 -21.25 2.76
C VAL A 86 -2.84 -19.81 2.24
N VAL A 87 -3.99 -19.32 1.75
CA VAL A 87 -4.14 -17.93 1.32
C VAL A 87 -3.82 -16.96 2.45
N ALA A 88 -4.30 -17.24 3.66
CA ALA A 88 -4.05 -16.38 4.82
C ALA A 88 -2.57 -16.36 5.24
N VAL A 89 -1.91 -17.52 5.28
CA VAL A 89 -0.48 -17.62 5.60
C VAL A 89 0.39 -16.91 4.57
N VAL A 90 0.11 -17.11 3.28
CA VAL A 90 0.82 -16.43 2.18
C VAL A 90 0.58 -14.91 2.28
N SER A 91 -0.65 -14.49 2.52
CA SER A 91 -0.98 -13.06 2.71
C SER A 91 -0.20 -12.46 3.88
N LEU A 92 -0.13 -13.16 5.02
CA LEU A 92 0.65 -12.70 6.17
C LEU A 92 2.13 -12.53 5.82
N ALA A 93 2.73 -13.52 5.16
CA ALA A 93 4.12 -13.44 4.73
C ALA A 93 4.38 -12.23 3.79
N LEU A 94 3.48 -12.00 2.83
CA LEU A 94 3.56 -10.87 1.92
C LEU A 94 3.37 -9.52 2.65
N ILE A 95 2.45 -9.43 3.62
CA ILE A 95 2.23 -8.24 4.44
C ILE A 95 3.50 -7.91 5.26
N ILE A 96 4.12 -8.93 5.87
CA ILE A 96 5.38 -8.75 6.61
C ILE A 96 6.50 -8.26 5.68
N ALA A 97 6.69 -8.92 4.53
CA ALA A 97 7.69 -8.53 3.55
C ALA A 97 7.48 -7.09 3.07
N LEU A 98 6.24 -6.72 2.78
CA LEU A 98 5.85 -5.37 2.36
C LEU A 98 6.08 -4.34 3.47
N GLY A 99 5.76 -4.66 4.73
CA GLY A 99 6.00 -3.80 5.88
C GLY A 99 7.49 -3.54 6.10
N VAL A 100 8.31 -4.60 6.00
CA VAL A 100 9.77 -4.48 6.07
C VAL A 100 10.32 -3.62 4.94
N TRP A 101 9.81 -3.79 3.73
CA TRP A 101 10.18 -2.96 2.58
C TRP A 101 9.75 -1.50 2.76
N ALA A 102 8.50 -1.25 3.15
CA ALA A 102 7.96 0.09 3.38
C ALA A 102 8.73 0.84 4.48
N ALA A 103 9.14 0.16 5.55
CA ALA A 103 9.95 0.74 6.62
C ALA A 103 11.34 1.19 6.12
N ARG A 104 11.91 0.50 5.12
CA ARG A 104 13.21 0.79 4.52
C ARG A 104 13.13 1.70 3.29
N ALA A 105 11.93 1.99 2.80
CA ALA A 105 11.73 2.81 1.60
C ALA A 105 12.35 4.20 1.74
N SER A 106 12.84 4.75 0.64
CA SER A 106 13.63 5.99 0.64
C SER A 106 12.82 7.24 0.30
N THR A 107 11.64 7.09 -0.28
CA THR A 107 10.77 8.21 -0.67
C THR A 107 9.47 8.22 0.12
N VAL A 108 8.85 9.40 0.22
CA VAL A 108 7.53 9.58 0.85
C VAL A 108 6.48 8.75 0.13
N ALA A 109 6.49 8.72 -1.21
CA ALA A 109 5.52 7.97 -2.01
C ALA A 109 5.64 6.45 -1.78
N GLU A 110 6.88 5.92 -1.75
CA GLU A 110 7.12 4.50 -1.45
C GLU A 110 6.62 4.14 -0.05
N ARG A 111 6.92 4.96 0.97
CA ARG A 111 6.46 4.74 2.34
C ARG A 111 4.94 4.83 2.45
N LEU A 112 4.35 5.91 1.94
CA LEU A 112 2.90 6.11 1.96
C LEU A 112 2.17 4.93 1.32
N GLY A 113 2.55 4.60 0.08
CA GLY A 113 1.96 3.50 -0.66
C GLY A 113 2.16 2.16 0.03
N GLY A 114 3.35 1.89 0.53
CA GLY A 114 3.67 0.66 1.26
C GLY A 114 2.83 0.49 2.53
N TRP A 115 2.71 1.53 3.36
CA TRP A 115 1.91 1.46 4.59
C TRP A 115 0.40 1.41 4.35
N LEU A 116 -0.13 2.08 3.31
CA LEU A 116 -1.52 1.90 2.87
C LEU A 116 -1.78 0.45 2.46
N ALA A 117 -0.86 -0.14 1.69
CA ALA A 117 -0.99 -1.53 1.24
C ALA A 117 -0.87 -2.53 2.39
N VAL A 118 0.01 -2.29 3.38
CA VAL A 118 0.10 -3.09 4.61
C VAL A 118 -1.23 -3.04 5.37
N GLY A 119 -1.80 -1.84 5.59
CA GLY A 119 -3.07 -1.69 6.30
C GLY A 119 -4.23 -2.37 5.57
N GLY A 120 -4.31 -2.25 4.24
CA GLY A 120 -5.31 -2.95 3.43
C GLY A 120 -5.13 -4.48 3.50
N GLY A 121 -3.91 -4.98 3.35
CA GLY A 121 -3.64 -6.42 3.51
C GLY A 121 -4.06 -6.95 4.87
N LEU A 122 -3.74 -6.21 5.95
CA LEU A 122 -4.17 -6.54 7.31
C LEU A 122 -5.70 -6.56 7.46
N GLY A 123 -6.44 -5.64 6.83
CA GLY A 123 -7.90 -5.62 6.84
C GLY A 123 -8.51 -6.92 6.32
N ASN A 124 -8.01 -7.43 5.21
CA ASN A 124 -8.45 -8.71 4.66
C ASN A 124 -7.99 -9.91 5.51
N LEU A 125 -6.80 -9.84 6.12
CA LEU A 125 -6.31 -10.90 7.01
C LEU A 125 -7.13 -10.98 8.29
N VAL A 126 -7.54 -9.84 8.88
CA VAL A 126 -8.40 -9.79 10.06
C VAL A 126 -9.72 -10.51 9.81
N ASP A 127 -10.36 -10.30 8.65
CA ASP A 127 -11.58 -11.03 8.31
C ASP A 127 -11.36 -12.55 8.36
N ARG A 128 -10.26 -13.05 7.82
CA ARG A 128 -9.95 -14.49 7.81
C ARG A 128 -9.74 -15.09 9.20
N VAL A 129 -9.30 -14.27 10.15
CA VAL A 129 -9.08 -14.70 11.53
C VAL A 129 -10.36 -14.67 12.36
N VAL A 130 -11.19 -13.61 12.18
CA VAL A 130 -12.32 -13.33 13.11
C VAL A 130 -13.69 -13.75 12.57
N ARG A 131 -13.84 -13.99 11.25
CA ARG A 131 -15.13 -14.38 10.64
C ARG A 131 -15.51 -15.83 10.96
N PRO A 132 -16.81 -16.21 10.79
CA PRO A 132 -17.25 -17.58 10.96
C PRO A 132 -16.34 -18.58 10.24
N LEU A 133 -16.06 -19.69 10.91
CA LEU A 133 -15.02 -20.67 10.68
C LEU A 133 -13.65 -20.32 11.27
N GLY A 134 -13.33 -19.04 11.55
CA GLY A 134 -12.14 -18.60 12.29
C GLY A 134 -10.82 -19.29 11.90
N GLY A 135 -9.76 -19.06 12.71
CA GLY A 135 -8.53 -19.85 12.58
C GLY A 135 -7.90 -19.84 11.17
N LEU A 136 -7.99 -18.70 10.44
CA LEU A 136 -7.51 -18.49 9.07
C LEU A 136 -8.43 -19.05 7.95
N HIS A 137 -9.59 -19.63 8.28
CA HIS A 137 -10.56 -20.16 7.30
C HIS A 137 -11.74 -19.21 7.04
N GLY A 138 -11.78 -18.04 7.67
CA GLY A 138 -12.83 -17.06 7.48
C GLY A 138 -12.82 -16.45 6.07
N ALA A 139 -14.00 -16.16 5.54
CA ALA A 139 -14.17 -15.45 4.29
C ALA A 139 -13.92 -13.94 4.47
N VAL A 140 -13.37 -13.31 3.45
CA VAL A 140 -13.26 -11.85 3.39
C VAL A 140 -14.61 -11.26 3.02
N THR A 141 -15.00 -10.17 3.69
CA THR A 141 -16.25 -9.45 3.41
C THR A 141 -16.04 -8.46 2.28
N ASP A 142 -16.57 -8.80 1.10
CA ASP A 142 -16.59 -7.91 -0.07
C ASP A 142 -18.00 -7.31 -0.20
N TRP A 143 -18.08 -6.02 -0.59
CA TRP A 143 -19.36 -5.32 -0.62
C TRP A 143 -19.51 -4.26 -1.72
N ILE A 144 -18.47 -3.99 -2.50
CA ILE A 144 -18.49 -3.03 -3.61
C ILE A 144 -18.48 -3.82 -4.92
N HIS A 145 -19.56 -3.76 -5.68
CA HIS A 145 -19.65 -4.33 -7.02
C HIS A 145 -19.70 -3.22 -8.07
N VAL A 146 -18.91 -3.37 -9.13
CA VAL A 146 -18.88 -2.43 -10.26
C VAL A 146 -19.26 -3.19 -11.54
N SER A 147 -20.21 -2.68 -12.33
CA SER A 147 -20.85 -3.39 -13.43
C SER A 147 -19.90 -3.90 -14.52
N PHE A 148 -18.80 -3.21 -14.77
CA PHE A 148 -17.76 -3.59 -15.75
C PHE A 148 -16.63 -4.45 -15.16
N TYR A 149 -16.67 -4.75 -13.85
CA TYR A 149 -15.65 -5.53 -13.15
C TYR A 149 -16.31 -6.66 -12.36
N ARG A 150 -16.07 -7.92 -12.78
CA ARG A 150 -16.78 -9.08 -12.22
C ARG A 150 -16.62 -9.29 -10.72
N PRO A 151 -15.38 -9.22 -10.14
CA PRO A 151 -15.24 -9.43 -8.71
C PRO A 151 -15.87 -8.29 -7.90
N THR A 152 -16.57 -8.65 -6.82
CA THR A 152 -16.89 -7.74 -5.73
C THR A 152 -15.62 -7.53 -4.91
N PHE A 153 -15.43 -6.37 -4.34
CA PHE A 153 -14.25 -6.01 -3.56
C PHE A 153 -14.62 -5.14 -2.35
N ASN A 154 -13.64 -4.78 -1.54
CA ASN A 154 -13.81 -3.99 -0.33
C ASN A 154 -12.81 -2.82 -0.28
N LEU A 155 -12.85 -2.02 0.79
CA LEU A 155 -11.97 -0.88 0.94
C LEU A 155 -10.51 -1.29 1.16
N ALA A 156 -10.26 -2.44 1.83
CA ALA A 156 -8.91 -2.98 1.98
C ALA A 156 -8.23 -3.26 0.64
N ASP A 157 -8.98 -3.75 -0.35
CA ASP A 157 -8.48 -3.98 -1.71
C ASP A 157 -8.06 -2.69 -2.41
N LEU A 158 -8.81 -1.60 -2.19
CA LEU A 158 -8.45 -0.28 -2.72
C LEU A 158 -7.17 0.24 -2.07
N TRP A 159 -7.03 0.10 -0.75
CA TRP A 159 -5.81 0.47 -0.04
C TRP A 159 -4.61 -0.38 -0.47
N LEU A 160 -4.80 -1.69 -0.60
CA LEU A 160 -3.74 -2.61 -1.01
C LEU A 160 -3.27 -2.30 -2.44
N ARG A 161 -4.18 -2.28 -3.40
CA ARG A 161 -3.82 -2.08 -4.83
C ARG A 161 -3.40 -0.66 -5.12
N GLY A 162 -4.13 0.34 -4.60
CA GLY A 162 -3.80 1.76 -4.75
C GLY A 162 -2.47 2.09 -4.05
N GLY A 163 -2.26 1.54 -2.86
CA GLY A 163 -1.00 1.68 -2.13
C GLY A 163 0.17 1.11 -2.90
N LEU A 164 0.05 -0.11 -3.44
CA LEU A 164 1.08 -0.73 -4.27
C LEU A 164 1.36 0.11 -5.53
N LEU A 165 0.34 0.64 -6.18
CA LEU A 165 0.52 1.51 -7.35
C LEU A 165 1.31 2.77 -7.00
N ILE A 166 0.95 3.47 -5.92
CA ILE A 166 1.67 4.65 -5.43
C ILE A 166 3.13 4.31 -5.11
N ALA A 167 3.36 3.18 -4.45
CA ALA A 167 4.69 2.73 -4.08
C ALA A 167 5.57 2.42 -5.30
N VAL A 168 5.03 1.70 -6.29
CA VAL A 168 5.73 1.35 -7.52
C VAL A 168 6.03 2.59 -8.36
N VAL A 169 5.07 3.50 -8.53
CA VAL A 169 5.28 4.75 -9.26
C VAL A 169 6.35 5.60 -8.58
N GLY A 170 6.30 5.70 -7.24
CA GLY A 170 7.33 6.41 -6.47
C GLY A 170 8.73 5.81 -6.65
N TRP A 171 8.82 4.48 -6.62
CA TRP A 171 10.07 3.76 -6.82
C TRP A 171 10.64 3.94 -8.25
N LEU A 172 9.80 3.82 -9.29
CA LEU A 172 10.20 4.04 -10.67
C LEU A 172 10.69 5.46 -10.90
N TRP A 173 9.99 6.45 -10.34
CA TRP A 173 10.40 7.85 -10.43
C TRP A 173 11.73 8.11 -9.72
N SER A 174 11.92 7.56 -8.54
CA SER A 174 13.17 7.71 -7.79
C SER A 174 14.37 7.13 -8.55
N ARG A 175 14.20 5.98 -9.20
CA ARG A 175 15.23 5.37 -10.05
C ARG A 175 15.60 6.24 -11.25
N ARG A 176 14.61 6.75 -11.98
CA ARG A 176 14.85 7.62 -13.14
C ARG A 176 15.66 8.86 -12.77
N ARG A 177 15.34 9.48 -11.62
CA ARG A 177 16.08 10.65 -11.13
C ARG A 177 17.54 10.36 -10.76
N ARG A 178 17.84 9.15 -10.31
CA ARG A 178 19.23 8.73 -9.96
C ARG A 178 20.08 8.44 -11.20
N GLN A 179 19.45 8.13 -12.33
CA GLN A 179 20.11 7.78 -13.60
C GLN A 179 20.24 9.00 -14.54
N ALA A 180 19.68 10.14 -14.20
CA ALA A 180 19.82 11.35 -15.01
C ALA A 180 21.32 11.76 -15.10
N PRO A 181 21.86 11.98 -16.30
CA PRO A 181 23.26 12.39 -16.48
C PRO A 181 23.51 13.69 -15.73
N VAL A 182 24.66 13.77 -15.08
CA VAL A 182 25.15 15.03 -14.51
C VAL A 182 25.42 15.95 -15.69
N PRO A 183 24.83 17.17 -15.73
CA PRO A 183 25.15 18.14 -16.79
C PRO A 183 26.66 18.34 -16.85
N PRO A 184 27.29 18.41 -18.05
CA PRO A 184 28.70 18.72 -18.14
C PRO A 184 28.95 20.02 -17.39
N ALA A 185 30.02 20.03 -16.59
CA ALA A 185 30.49 21.25 -15.94
C ALA A 185 30.74 22.25 -17.07
N GLY A 186 29.90 23.31 -17.11
CA GLY A 186 30.05 24.35 -18.12
C GLY A 186 31.50 24.88 -18.06
N ASP A 187 32.15 24.89 -19.20
CA ASP A 187 33.42 25.54 -19.39
C ASP A 187 33.22 27.00 -18.99
N ALA A 188 33.68 27.33 -17.77
CA ALA A 188 33.83 28.70 -17.33
C ALA A 188 35.03 29.25 -18.09
N GLY A 189 34.77 29.84 -19.28
CA GLY A 189 35.72 30.66 -20.03
C GLY A 189 36.01 32.01 -19.35
#